data_835a2ef49fe9ec248e68ac398bfd5cf6
#
_entry.id   835a2ef49fe9ec248e68ac398bfd5cf6
#
_cell.length_a   1.000
_cell.length_b   1.000
_cell.length_c   1.000
_cell.angle_alpha   90.00
_cell.angle_beta   90.00
_cell.angle_gamma   90.00
#
_symmetry.space_group_name_H-M   'P 1'
#
loop_
_entity.id
_entity.type
_entity.pdbx_description
1 polymer ?
#
loop_
_entity_poly.entity_id
_entity_poly.type
_entity_poly.pdbx_seq_one_letter_code
_entity_poly.pdbx_strand_id
1 'polypeptide(L)'
;MQTKVEICGVNTSGLPVLSAKKTDELLKKSATGDKQARDELIRGNLRLVLSVVQRFRGRGESPDDLFQVGCIGLMKAIDNFNTELGVRFSTYAVPMIIGEIRRYLRDNSAMRVSRSLRDTAYRALQAKEAFIREHQREPDIVELAKLMDVPKEEVVFALDAILDPVSLFEPVFHDGTDTVCVMDQVGDTKNTDDNWLAGIALRDAMRSLNDRERRIIRLRFFEGRTQMEVAREIHLSSNKRKEDSGPFLTI
;
A
#
# COMPACT_ATOMS: atom_id res chain seq x y z
N MET A 1 -7.37 22.95 -32.11
CA MET A 1 -7.93 21.57 -32.20
C MET A 1 -8.23 21.10 -30.79
N GLN A 2 -9.53 20.97 -30.44
CA GLN A 2 -9.90 20.35 -29.16
C GLN A 2 -9.67 18.84 -29.30
N THR A 3 -8.67 18.32 -28.63
CA THR A 3 -8.41 16.89 -28.58
C THR A 3 -9.61 16.22 -27.93
N LYS A 4 -10.31 15.40 -28.70
CA LYS A 4 -11.44 14.59 -28.26
C LYS A 4 -10.91 13.53 -27.31
N VAL A 5 -10.99 13.78 -26.01
CA VAL A 5 -10.58 12.84 -24.97
C VAL A 5 -11.85 12.15 -24.48
N GLU A 6 -11.92 10.85 -24.64
CA GLU A 6 -12.97 10.01 -24.09
C GLU A 6 -12.47 9.45 -22.74
N ILE A 7 -13.24 9.69 -21.67
CA ILE A 7 -12.94 9.22 -20.33
C ILE A 7 -14.15 8.42 -19.84
N CYS A 8 -13.96 7.16 -19.47
CA CYS A 8 -15.03 6.24 -19.06
C CYS A 8 -16.19 6.14 -20.07
N GLY A 9 -15.89 6.20 -21.37
CA GLY A 9 -16.92 6.19 -22.42
C GLY A 9 -17.71 7.51 -22.54
N VAL A 10 -17.34 8.54 -21.76
CA VAL A 10 -17.98 9.86 -21.81
C VAL A 10 -17.19 10.80 -22.72
N ASN A 11 -17.85 11.31 -23.76
CA ASN A 11 -17.26 12.32 -24.62
C ASN A 11 -17.15 13.67 -23.86
N THR A 12 -15.94 14.05 -23.51
CA THR A 12 -15.68 15.25 -22.69
C THR A 12 -16.02 16.57 -23.38
N SER A 13 -16.08 16.58 -24.71
CA SER A 13 -16.39 17.80 -25.50
C SER A 13 -17.89 18.16 -25.48
N GLY A 14 -18.77 17.18 -25.26
CA GLY A 14 -20.24 17.34 -25.30
C GLY A 14 -20.90 17.49 -23.93
N LEU A 15 -20.13 17.63 -22.85
CA LEU A 15 -20.70 17.73 -21.52
C LEU A 15 -21.51 19.02 -21.31
N PRO A 16 -22.76 18.93 -20.80
CA PRO A 16 -23.58 20.09 -20.53
C PRO A 16 -22.97 20.94 -19.42
N VAL A 17 -23.23 22.25 -19.49
CA VAL A 17 -22.84 23.20 -18.43
C VAL A 17 -24.11 23.85 -17.90
N LEU A 18 -24.31 23.79 -16.61
CA LEU A 18 -25.44 24.43 -15.95
C LEU A 18 -25.16 25.91 -15.61
N SER A 19 -26.15 26.77 -15.79
CA SER A 19 -26.06 28.12 -15.24
C SER A 19 -26.20 28.12 -13.73
N ALA A 20 -25.68 29.15 -13.04
CA ALA A 20 -25.74 29.24 -11.58
C ALA A 20 -27.20 29.19 -11.08
N LYS A 21 -28.11 29.90 -11.72
CA LYS A 21 -29.55 29.90 -11.36
C LYS A 21 -30.14 28.49 -11.46
N LYS A 22 -29.88 27.79 -12.58
CA LYS A 22 -30.40 26.43 -12.78
C LYS A 22 -29.80 25.44 -11.78
N THR A 23 -28.52 25.59 -11.42
CA THR A 23 -27.88 24.78 -10.38
C THR A 23 -28.58 24.95 -9.03
N ASP A 24 -28.88 26.19 -8.62
CA ASP A 24 -29.55 26.47 -7.34
C ASP A 24 -30.98 25.90 -7.31
N GLU A 25 -31.74 26.02 -8.44
CA GLU A 25 -33.06 25.42 -8.56
C GLU A 25 -33.05 23.91 -8.43
N LEU A 26 -32.12 23.26 -9.15
CA LEU A 26 -31.96 21.81 -9.13
C LEU A 26 -31.50 21.32 -7.74
N LEU A 27 -30.60 22.05 -7.05
CA LEU A 27 -30.20 21.73 -5.68
C LEU A 27 -31.37 21.72 -4.70
N LYS A 28 -32.27 22.71 -4.80
CA LYS A 28 -33.47 22.75 -3.97
C LYS A 28 -34.41 21.58 -4.25
N LYS A 29 -34.58 21.19 -5.53
CA LYS A 29 -35.39 20.02 -5.92
C LYS A 29 -34.73 18.71 -5.47
N SER A 30 -33.42 18.59 -5.63
CA SER A 30 -32.66 17.40 -5.17
C SER A 30 -32.78 17.22 -3.65
N ALA A 31 -32.77 18.32 -2.87
CA ALA A 31 -32.93 18.28 -1.41
C ALA A 31 -34.34 17.78 -1.00
N THR A 32 -35.36 17.93 -1.85
CA THR A 32 -36.71 17.36 -1.64
C THR A 32 -36.87 15.93 -2.12
N GLY A 33 -35.78 15.29 -2.60
CA GLY A 33 -35.76 13.88 -3.02
C GLY A 33 -36.00 13.63 -4.51
N ASP A 34 -35.99 14.66 -5.36
CA ASP A 34 -36.12 14.53 -6.80
C ASP A 34 -34.89 13.92 -7.42
N LYS A 35 -34.99 12.64 -7.82
CA LYS A 35 -33.90 11.86 -8.47
C LYS A 35 -33.51 12.43 -9.83
N GLN A 36 -34.49 12.95 -10.61
CA GLN A 36 -34.18 13.50 -11.93
C GLN A 36 -33.36 14.79 -11.81
N ALA A 37 -33.73 15.67 -10.86
CA ALA A 37 -32.94 16.86 -10.57
C ALA A 37 -31.51 16.53 -10.11
N ARG A 38 -31.36 15.49 -9.28
CA ARG A 38 -30.06 15.00 -8.85
C ARG A 38 -29.21 14.49 -10.01
N ASP A 39 -29.77 13.69 -10.91
CA ASP A 39 -29.06 13.17 -12.08
C ASP A 39 -28.66 14.30 -13.05
N GLU A 40 -29.52 15.28 -13.26
CA GLU A 40 -29.22 16.47 -14.06
C GLU A 40 -28.08 17.30 -13.45
N LEU A 41 -28.05 17.47 -12.11
CA LEU A 41 -26.96 18.11 -11.40
C LEU A 41 -25.63 17.39 -11.58
N ILE A 42 -25.61 16.06 -11.45
CA ILE A 42 -24.42 15.26 -11.65
C ILE A 42 -23.89 15.46 -13.07
N ARG A 43 -24.73 15.24 -14.09
CA ARG A 43 -24.34 15.39 -15.49
C ARG A 43 -23.82 16.78 -15.83
N GLY A 44 -24.48 17.82 -15.30
CA GLY A 44 -24.11 19.22 -15.55
C GLY A 44 -22.83 19.68 -14.87
N ASN A 45 -22.32 18.91 -13.88
CA ASN A 45 -21.10 19.23 -13.14
C ASN A 45 -19.93 18.28 -13.42
N LEU A 46 -20.06 17.32 -14.35
CA LEU A 46 -18.95 16.40 -14.72
C LEU A 46 -17.72 17.17 -15.24
N ARG A 47 -17.92 18.30 -15.90
CA ARG A 47 -16.83 19.16 -16.36
C ARG A 47 -16.00 19.73 -15.20
N LEU A 48 -16.65 20.00 -14.05
CA LEU A 48 -15.97 20.41 -12.82
C LEU A 48 -15.06 19.28 -12.30
N VAL A 49 -15.55 18.04 -12.30
CA VAL A 49 -14.74 16.86 -11.92
C VAL A 49 -13.53 16.74 -12.82
N LEU A 50 -13.69 16.85 -14.15
CA LEU A 50 -12.58 16.80 -15.09
C LEU A 50 -11.50 17.85 -14.81
N SER A 51 -11.91 19.08 -14.48
CA SER A 51 -10.95 20.16 -14.16
C SER A 51 -10.13 19.87 -12.90
N VAL A 52 -10.74 19.15 -11.93
CA VAL A 52 -10.06 18.75 -10.70
C VAL A 52 -9.12 17.57 -10.97
N VAL A 53 -9.56 16.56 -11.74
CA VAL A 53 -8.77 15.37 -12.08
C VAL A 53 -7.48 15.75 -12.81
N GLN A 54 -7.51 16.79 -13.67
CA GLN A 54 -6.31 17.26 -14.37
C GLN A 54 -5.16 17.64 -13.42
N ARG A 55 -5.45 18.08 -12.20
CA ARG A 55 -4.42 18.42 -11.18
C ARG A 55 -3.73 17.19 -10.58
N PHE A 56 -4.27 16.01 -10.82
CA PHE A 56 -3.75 14.74 -10.29
C PHE A 56 -3.11 13.87 -11.37
N ARG A 57 -2.94 14.39 -12.59
CA ARG A 57 -2.23 13.67 -13.66
C ARG A 57 -0.77 13.38 -13.26
N GLY A 58 -0.26 12.23 -13.70
CA GLY A 58 1.13 11.83 -13.47
C GLY A 58 1.40 11.22 -12.09
N ARG A 59 0.34 10.80 -11.36
CA ARG A 59 0.48 10.13 -10.06
C ARG A 59 0.35 8.61 -10.12
N GLY A 60 0.60 7.99 -11.29
CA GLY A 60 0.59 6.54 -11.48
C GLY A 60 -0.80 5.92 -11.66
N GLU A 61 -1.88 6.67 -11.40
CA GLU A 61 -3.25 6.18 -11.50
C GLU A 61 -3.91 6.50 -12.84
N SER A 62 -4.84 5.63 -13.25
CA SER A 62 -5.64 5.83 -14.45
C SER A 62 -6.49 7.09 -14.34
N PRO A 63 -6.53 7.96 -15.37
CA PRO A 63 -7.43 9.10 -15.41
C PRO A 63 -8.90 8.71 -15.27
N ASP A 64 -9.28 7.51 -15.74
CA ASP A 64 -10.63 6.98 -15.67
C ASP A 64 -11.03 6.67 -14.23
N ASP A 65 -10.13 6.06 -13.45
CA ASP A 65 -10.37 5.75 -12.04
C ASP A 65 -10.45 7.03 -11.21
N LEU A 66 -9.56 7.98 -11.45
CA LEU A 66 -9.60 9.30 -10.80
C LEU A 66 -10.90 10.05 -11.12
N PHE A 67 -11.41 9.93 -12.34
CA PHE A 67 -12.67 10.54 -12.73
C PHE A 67 -13.86 9.89 -12.03
N GLN A 68 -13.92 8.56 -11.97
CA GLN A 68 -14.99 7.84 -11.25
C GLN A 68 -15.00 8.21 -9.77
N VAL A 69 -13.84 8.21 -9.11
CA VAL A 69 -13.71 8.63 -7.70
C VAL A 69 -14.11 10.09 -7.52
N GLY A 70 -13.72 10.95 -8.46
CA GLY A 70 -14.14 12.35 -8.47
C GLY A 70 -15.66 12.52 -8.59
N CYS A 71 -16.31 11.67 -9.39
CA CYS A 71 -17.79 11.65 -9.48
C CYS A 71 -18.44 11.20 -8.16
N ILE A 72 -17.84 10.26 -7.43
CA ILE A 72 -18.31 9.91 -6.07
C ILE A 72 -18.22 11.12 -5.15
N GLY A 73 -17.12 11.88 -5.20
CA GLY A 73 -16.97 13.12 -4.45
C GLY A 73 -18.02 14.18 -4.81
N LEU A 74 -18.33 14.30 -6.11
CA LEU A 74 -19.39 15.19 -6.60
C LEU A 74 -20.77 14.77 -6.07
N MET A 75 -21.12 13.48 -6.13
CA MET A 75 -22.39 12.97 -5.61
C MET A 75 -22.54 13.25 -4.12
N LYS A 76 -21.50 12.99 -3.33
CA LYS A 76 -21.48 13.33 -1.90
C LYS A 76 -21.64 14.84 -1.66
N ALA A 77 -21.05 15.65 -2.52
CA ALA A 77 -21.20 17.10 -2.42
C ALA A 77 -22.64 17.56 -2.71
N ILE A 78 -23.31 16.96 -3.69
CA ILE A 78 -24.72 17.27 -4.00
C ILE A 78 -25.62 16.85 -2.85
N ASP A 79 -25.42 15.65 -2.30
CA ASP A 79 -26.27 15.10 -1.23
C ASP A 79 -26.12 15.85 0.10
N ASN A 80 -24.96 16.45 0.37
CA ASN A 80 -24.68 17.15 1.65
C ASN A 80 -24.66 18.68 1.52
N PHE A 81 -25.00 19.25 0.37
CA PHE A 81 -24.95 20.69 0.19
C PHE A 81 -26.13 21.41 0.87
N ASN A 82 -25.79 22.36 1.73
CA ASN A 82 -26.81 23.25 2.31
C ASN A 82 -26.96 24.54 1.48
N THR A 83 -28.14 24.72 0.87
CA THR A 83 -28.48 25.88 0.02
C THR A 83 -28.63 27.18 0.80
N GLU A 84 -28.77 27.12 2.14
CA GLU A 84 -28.98 28.28 2.99
C GLU A 84 -27.71 29.10 3.28
N LEU A 85 -26.55 28.47 3.07
CA LEU A 85 -25.24 29.07 3.39
C LEU A 85 -24.81 30.18 2.43
N GLY A 86 -25.53 30.43 1.34
CA GLY A 86 -25.23 31.50 0.38
C GLY A 86 -23.92 31.41 -0.38
N VAL A 87 -23.24 30.22 -0.33
CA VAL A 87 -22.00 29.95 -1.07
C VAL A 87 -22.28 29.26 -2.39
N ARG A 88 -21.42 29.47 -3.38
CA ARG A 88 -21.56 28.77 -4.65
C ARG A 88 -21.30 27.29 -4.47
N PHE A 89 -22.10 26.44 -5.13
CA PHE A 89 -21.95 24.98 -5.09
C PHE A 89 -20.55 24.54 -5.44
N SER A 90 -19.91 25.11 -6.46
CA SER A 90 -18.54 24.75 -6.86
C SER A 90 -17.49 24.96 -5.75
N THR A 91 -17.68 25.98 -4.91
CA THR A 91 -16.78 26.26 -3.77
C THR A 91 -16.82 25.13 -2.74
N TYR A 92 -17.97 24.51 -2.56
CA TYR A 92 -18.14 23.34 -1.67
C TYR A 92 -17.74 22.03 -2.35
N ALA A 93 -18.12 21.84 -3.62
CA ALA A 93 -17.91 20.58 -4.35
C ALA A 93 -16.43 20.31 -4.63
N VAL A 94 -15.63 21.33 -5.00
CA VAL A 94 -14.20 21.12 -5.33
C VAL A 94 -13.41 20.53 -4.18
N PRO A 95 -13.44 21.02 -2.94
CA PRO A 95 -12.80 20.38 -1.80
C PRO A 95 -13.27 18.95 -1.55
N MET A 96 -14.56 18.67 -1.72
CA MET A 96 -15.11 17.31 -1.56
C MET A 96 -14.56 16.34 -2.60
N ILE A 97 -14.53 16.74 -3.88
CA ILE A 97 -13.94 15.97 -4.97
C ILE A 97 -12.45 15.72 -4.71
N ILE A 98 -11.69 16.76 -4.36
CA ILE A 98 -10.27 16.64 -4.01
C ILE A 98 -10.06 15.69 -2.83
N GLY A 99 -10.91 15.78 -1.82
CA GLY A 99 -10.87 14.93 -0.63
C GLY A 99 -11.02 13.44 -0.97
N GLU A 100 -12.01 13.09 -1.80
CA GLU A 100 -12.22 11.71 -2.25
C GLU A 100 -11.05 11.19 -3.12
N ILE A 101 -10.55 12.00 -4.06
CA ILE A 101 -9.39 11.62 -4.88
C ILE A 101 -8.15 11.40 -4.02
N ARG A 102 -7.86 12.30 -3.07
CA ARG A 102 -6.72 12.14 -2.15
C ARG A 102 -6.88 10.91 -1.26
N ARG A 103 -8.10 10.61 -0.83
CA ARG A 103 -8.39 9.41 -0.06
C ARG A 103 -8.11 8.16 -0.89
N TYR A 104 -8.63 8.10 -2.11
CA TYR A 104 -8.39 7.00 -3.04
C TYR A 104 -6.89 6.78 -3.28
N LEU A 105 -6.14 7.82 -3.67
CA LEU A 105 -4.70 7.75 -3.91
C LEU A 105 -3.91 7.24 -2.69
N ARG A 106 -4.38 7.57 -1.49
CA ARG A 106 -3.76 7.07 -0.26
C ARG A 106 -4.07 5.61 0.01
N ASP A 107 -5.33 5.22 -0.23
CA ASP A 107 -5.82 3.89 0.14
C ASP A 107 -5.50 2.85 -0.96
N ASN A 108 -5.25 3.28 -2.21
CA ASN A 108 -4.89 2.45 -3.38
C ASN A 108 -3.38 2.23 -3.57
N SER A 109 -2.52 2.75 -2.68
CA SER A 109 -1.08 2.47 -2.78
C SER A 109 -0.79 1.00 -2.52
N ALA A 110 0.15 0.40 -3.28
CA ALA A 110 0.53 -1.01 -3.21
C ALA A 110 0.95 -1.44 -1.79
N MET A 111 1.57 -0.53 -1.02
CA MET A 111 1.90 -0.74 0.38
C MET A 111 1.14 0.23 1.28
N ARG A 112 0.58 -0.29 2.37
CA ARG A 112 -0.13 0.51 3.36
C ARG A 112 0.84 1.19 4.31
N VAL A 113 1.00 2.50 4.15
CA VAL A 113 1.84 3.34 5.01
C VAL A 113 0.96 4.13 5.99
N SER A 114 1.36 4.22 7.27
CA SER A 114 0.66 5.02 8.27
C SER A 114 0.62 6.52 7.88
N ARG A 115 -0.40 7.25 8.36
CA ARG A 115 -0.53 8.67 8.03
C ARG A 115 0.65 9.49 8.56
N SER A 116 1.04 9.27 9.81
CA SER A 116 2.17 9.96 10.44
C SER A 116 3.45 9.78 9.65
N LEU A 117 3.76 8.54 9.26
CA LEU A 117 4.98 8.24 8.51
C LEU A 117 4.97 8.90 7.13
N ARG A 118 3.81 8.89 6.44
CA ARG A 118 3.64 9.58 5.16
C ARG A 118 3.78 11.09 5.29
N ASP A 119 3.23 11.68 6.35
CA ASP A 119 3.35 13.11 6.61
C ASP A 119 4.81 13.50 6.91
N THR A 120 5.55 12.68 7.68
CA THR A 120 6.99 12.85 7.90
C THR A 120 7.75 12.77 6.58
N ALA A 121 7.44 11.79 5.71
CA ALA A 121 8.08 11.66 4.41
C ALA A 121 7.81 12.87 3.48
N TYR A 122 6.58 13.37 3.42
CA TYR A 122 6.27 14.57 2.64
C TYR A 122 6.98 15.81 3.15
N ARG A 123 7.08 15.98 4.47
CA ARG A 123 7.86 17.07 5.08
C ARG A 123 9.34 16.95 4.73
N ALA A 124 9.89 15.72 4.72
CA ALA A 124 11.26 15.46 4.32
C ALA A 124 11.51 15.84 2.87
N LEU A 125 10.63 15.46 1.94
CA LEU A 125 10.73 15.85 0.54
C LEU A 125 10.64 17.36 0.35
N GLN A 126 9.74 18.05 1.02
CA GLN A 126 9.63 19.52 0.97
C GLN A 126 10.88 20.21 1.51
N ALA A 127 11.41 19.71 2.64
CA ALA A 127 12.66 20.23 3.21
C ALA A 127 13.85 20.00 2.27
N LYS A 128 13.93 18.81 1.63
CA LYS A 128 14.94 18.49 0.61
C LYS A 128 14.85 19.46 -0.58
N GLU A 129 13.65 19.69 -1.11
CA GLU A 129 13.46 20.62 -2.23
C GLU A 129 13.79 22.07 -1.86
N ALA A 130 13.44 22.53 -0.66
CA ALA A 130 13.76 23.86 -0.18
C ALA A 130 15.27 24.04 -0.06
N PHE A 131 15.96 23.07 0.53
CA PHE A 131 17.42 23.07 0.67
C PHE A 131 18.15 23.11 -0.69
N ILE A 132 17.69 22.29 -1.66
CA ILE A 132 18.26 22.28 -3.01
C ILE A 132 18.11 23.65 -3.69
N ARG A 133 16.96 24.31 -3.51
CA ARG A 133 16.75 25.67 -4.09
C ARG A 133 17.69 26.70 -3.48
N GLU A 134 18.01 26.59 -2.19
CA GLU A 134 18.84 27.57 -1.47
C GLU A 134 20.34 27.30 -1.68
N HIS A 135 20.75 26.01 -1.59
CA HIS A 135 22.16 25.64 -1.56
C HIS A 135 22.70 25.03 -2.87
N GLN A 136 21.83 24.82 -3.89
CA GLN A 136 22.16 24.22 -5.19
C GLN A 136 22.85 22.84 -5.08
N ARG A 137 22.65 22.11 -3.97
CA ARG A 137 23.11 20.75 -3.73
C ARG A 137 22.07 19.95 -2.97
N GLU A 138 22.16 18.63 -3.03
CA GLU A 138 21.33 17.77 -2.20
C GLU A 138 21.78 17.79 -0.72
N PRO A 139 20.84 17.83 0.24
CA PRO A 139 21.15 17.69 1.66
C PRO A 139 21.54 16.26 1.98
N ASP A 140 22.49 16.08 2.91
CA ASP A 140 22.72 14.79 3.56
C ASP A 140 21.56 14.46 4.52
N ILE A 141 21.39 13.17 4.82
CA ILE A 141 20.33 12.70 5.74
C ILE A 141 20.44 13.36 7.12
N VAL A 142 21.67 13.60 7.59
CA VAL A 142 21.92 14.28 8.87
C VAL A 142 21.50 15.74 8.84
N GLU A 143 21.71 16.43 7.71
CA GLU A 143 21.28 17.81 7.52
C GLU A 143 19.76 17.90 7.45
N LEU A 144 19.13 16.95 6.72
CA LEU A 144 17.69 16.86 6.59
C LEU A 144 17.01 16.59 7.96
N ALA A 145 17.57 15.68 8.75
CA ALA A 145 17.09 15.37 10.09
C ALA A 145 17.15 16.60 11.02
N LYS A 146 18.24 17.38 10.96
CA LYS A 146 18.38 18.65 11.70
C LYS A 146 17.38 19.70 11.28
N LEU A 147 17.13 19.85 9.96
CA LEU A 147 16.16 20.82 9.43
C LEU A 147 14.72 20.50 9.87
N MET A 148 14.42 19.22 10.05
CA MET A 148 13.09 18.75 10.41
C MET A 148 12.89 18.59 11.92
N ASP A 149 13.98 18.67 12.71
CA ASP A 149 13.99 18.35 14.15
C ASP A 149 13.44 16.95 14.45
N VAL A 150 13.93 15.96 13.69
CA VAL A 150 13.51 14.55 13.78
C VAL A 150 14.75 13.65 13.76
N PRO A 151 14.76 12.49 14.45
CA PRO A 151 15.87 11.54 14.39
C PRO A 151 16.14 11.08 12.94
N LYS A 152 17.42 10.90 12.58
CA LYS A 152 17.82 10.48 11.21
C LYS A 152 17.20 9.14 10.81
N GLU A 153 17.06 8.22 11.77
CA GLU A 153 16.46 6.90 11.59
C GLU A 153 14.99 7.02 11.13
N GLU A 154 14.25 7.97 11.71
CA GLU A 154 12.86 8.23 11.35
C GLU A 154 12.74 8.83 9.94
N VAL A 155 13.66 9.72 9.56
CA VAL A 155 13.70 10.30 8.21
C VAL A 155 13.97 9.21 7.17
N VAL A 156 14.97 8.35 7.39
CA VAL A 156 15.29 7.22 6.50
C VAL A 156 14.09 6.31 6.37
N PHE A 157 13.53 5.87 7.51
CA PHE A 157 12.38 4.97 7.52
C PHE A 157 11.15 5.56 6.82
N ALA A 158 10.92 6.87 6.97
CA ALA A 158 9.82 7.56 6.31
C ALA A 158 10.02 7.64 4.79
N LEU A 159 11.24 7.96 4.34
CA LEU A 159 11.55 8.04 2.91
C LEU A 159 11.48 6.67 2.23
N ASP A 160 11.98 5.61 2.88
CA ASP A 160 11.90 4.25 2.37
C ASP A 160 10.46 3.75 2.28
N ALA A 161 9.61 4.13 3.25
CA ALA A 161 8.22 3.70 3.29
C ALA A 161 7.34 4.25 2.15
N ILE A 162 7.74 5.35 1.50
CA ILE A 162 6.99 5.93 0.37
C ILE A 162 7.52 5.51 -1.00
N LEU A 163 8.60 4.72 -1.04
CA LEU A 163 9.10 4.17 -2.30
C LEU A 163 8.09 3.19 -2.88
N ASP A 164 7.81 3.33 -4.16
CA ASP A 164 6.97 2.38 -4.87
C ASP A 164 7.70 1.03 -5.01
N PRO A 165 7.01 -0.10 -4.80
CA PRO A 165 7.61 -1.41 -4.99
C PRO A 165 7.94 -1.63 -6.46
N VAL A 166 9.11 -2.19 -6.71
CA VAL A 166 9.59 -2.57 -8.04
C VAL A 166 9.00 -3.93 -8.42
N SER A 167 8.62 -4.11 -9.68
CA SER A 167 8.15 -5.41 -10.17
C SER A 167 9.29 -6.43 -10.19
N LEU A 168 9.05 -7.63 -9.68
CA LEU A 168 10.00 -8.74 -9.80
C LEU A 168 10.26 -9.14 -11.26
N PHE A 169 9.32 -8.87 -12.15
CA PHE A 169 9.43 -9.11 -13.59
C PHE A 169 9.98 -7.91 -14.36
N GLU A 170 10.39 -6.85 -13.67
CA GLU A 170 11.02 -5.71 -14.32
C GLU A 170 12.37 -6.13 -14.90
N PRO A 171 12.62 -5.89 -16.19
CA PRO A 171 13.88 -6.25 -16.83
C PRO A 171 15.00 -5.35 -16.33
N VAL A 172 16.04 -5.94 -15.76
CA VAL A 172 17.25 -5.25 -15.32
C VAL A 172 18.22 -5.10 -16.48
N PHE A 173 18.25 -6.09 -17.35
CA PHE A 173 19.17 -6.14 -18.48
C PHE A 173 18.51 -6.78 -19.69
N HIS A 174 18.66 -6.13 -20.86
CA HIS A 174 18.24 -6.65 -22.17
C HIS A 174 19.48 -6.95 -23.00
N ASP A 175 19.77 -8.21 -23.25
CA ASP A 175 20.80 -8.63 -24.21
C ASP A 175 20.14 -9.51 -25.29
N GLY A 176 19.50 -8.81 -26.24
CA GLY A 176 18.96 -9.40 -27.47
C GLY A 176 17.92 -10.49 -27.33
N THR A 177 18.24 -11.65 -26.83
CA THR A 177 17.36 -12.82 -26.74
C THR A 177 16.94 -13.17 -25.32
N ASP A 178 17.76 -12.85 -24.32
CA ASP A 178 17.47 -13.17 -22.92
C ASP A 178 17.24 -11.91 -22.09
N THR A 179 16.13 -11.91 -21.37
CA THR A 179 15.79 -10.81 -20.45
C THR A 179 16.02 -11.27 -19.03
N VAL A 180 16.98 -10.63 -18.35
CA VAL A 180 17.22 -10.88 -16.92
C VAL A 180 16.31 -9.96 -16.12
N CYS A 181 15.45 -10.56 -15.30
CA CYS A 181 14.53 -9.85 -14.43
C CYS A 181 15.10 -9.63 -13.03
N VAL A 182 14.52 -8.71 -12.26
CA VAL A 182 14.87 -8.49 -10.84
C VAL A 182 14.77 -9.80 -10.05
N MET A 183 13.78 -10.65 -10.36
CA MET A 183 13.57 -11.95 -9.72
C MET A 183 14.79 -12.87 -9.84
N ASP A 184 15.51 -12.83 -10.97
CA ASP A 184 16.68 -13.70 -11.23
C ASP A 184 17.89 -13.29 -10.38
N GLN A 185 17.88 -12.08 -9.82
CA GLN A 185 18.93 -11.56 -8.94
C GLN A 185 18.64 -11.81 -7.45
N VAL A 186 17.41 -12.21 -7.11
CA VAL A 186 17.01 -12.47 -5.71
C VAL A 186 17.35 -13.90 -5.35
N GLY A 187 18.45 -14.10 -4.62
CA GLY A 187 18.86 -15.42 -4.10
C GLY A 187 17.98 -15.88 -2.93
N ASP A 188 17.65 -17.16 -2.89
CA ASP A 188 17.01 -17.78 -1.74
C ASP A 188 18.04 -18.10 -0.65
N THR A 189 18.10 -17.29 0.39
CA THR A 189 19.03 -17.46 1.51
C THR A 189 18.58 -18.54 2.51
N LYS A 190 17.34 -19.03 2.42
CA LYS A 190 16.79 -20.04 3.34
C LYS A 190 16.98 -21.47 2.83
N ASN A 191 16.95 -21.67 1.51
CA ASN A 191 17.10 -23.00 0.88
C ASN A 191 18.50 -23.13 0.27
N THR A 192 19.52 -22.97 1.09
CA THR A 192 20.91 -23.22 0.68
C THR A 192 21.18 -24.71 0.56
N ASP A 193 22.19 -25.09 -0.25
CA ASP A 193 22.62 -26.48 -0.40
C ASP A 193 22.96 -27.11 0.95
N ASP A 194 23.56 -26.35 1.87
CA ASP A 194 23.88 -26.81 3.22
C ASP A 194 22.63 -27.20 4.02
N ASN A 195 21.56 -26.41 3.94
CA ASN A 195 20.29 -26.71 4.60
C ASN A 195 19.63 -27.95 4.00
N TRP A 196 19.73 -28.14 2.70
CA TRP A 196 19.21 -29.30 2.01
C TRP A 196 19.99 -30.56 2.38
N LEU A 197 21.34 -30.49 2.38
CA LEU A 197 22.22 -31.58 2.83
C LEU A 197 21.99 -31.93 4.30
N ALA A 198 21.85 -30.94 5.18
CA ALA A 198 21.51 -31.17 6.58
C ALA A 198 20.14 -31.84 6.74
N GLY A 199 19.17 -31.49 5.90
CA GLY A 199 17.86 -32.14 5.86
C GLY A 199 17.91 -33.61 5.43
N ILE A 200 18.77 -33.97 4.46
CA ILE A 200 19.00 -35.34 4.04
C ILE A 200 19.70 -36.12 5.17
N ALA A 201 20.81 -35.58 5.71
CA ALA A 201 21.53 -36.21 6.81
C ALA A 201 20.66 -36.46 8.04
N LEU A 202 19.82 -35.50 8.40
CA LEU A 202 18.85 -35.66 9.47
C LEU A 202 17.84 -36.77 9.19
N ARG A 203 17.34 -36.85 7.97
CA ARG A 203 16.40 -37.90 7.55
C ARG A 203 17.00 -39.28 7.63
N ASP A 204 18.26 -39.42 7.20
CA ASP A 204 18.97 -40.69 7.24
C ASP A 204 19.33 -41.07 8.69
N ALA A 205 19.74 -40.12 9.52
CA ALA A 205 19.91 -40.32 10.95
C ALA A 205 18.61 -40.76 11.64
N MET A 206 17.47 -40.16 11.28
CA MET A 206 16.17 -40.58 11.81
C MET A 206 15.75 -41.99 11.37
N ARG A 207 16.20 -42.46 10.23
CA ARG A 207 15.95 -43.84 9.76
C ARG A 207 16.74 -44.90 10.54
N SER A 208 17.92 -44.55 11.03
CA SER A 208 18.77 -45.44 11.82
C SER A 208 18.29 -45.63 13.27
N LEU A 209 17.40 -44.77 13.76
CA LEU A 209 16.84 -44.82 15.08
C LEU A 209 15.77 -45.94 15.20
N ASN A 210 15.69 -46.57 16.40
CA ASN A 210 14.60 -47.46 16.68
C ASN A 210 13.27 -46.73 16.90
N ASP A 211 12.14 -47.41 16.84
CA ASP A 211 10.81 -46.79 16.90
C ASP A 211 10.57 -46.00 18.20
N ARG A 212 11.18 -46.43 19.30
CA ARG A 212 11.08 -45.73 20.58
C ARG A 212 11.85 -44.42 20.58
N GLU A 213 13.09 -44.43 20.10
CA GLU A 213 13.93 -43.23 19.97
C GLU A 213 13.31 -42.23 19.01
N ARG A 214 12.82 -42.68 17.85
CA ARG A 214 12.10 -41.86 16.88
C ARG A 214 10.87 -41.19 17.48
N ARG A 215 10.11 -41.91 18.32
CA ARG A 215 8.95 -41.35 19.01
C ARG A 215 9.35 -40.31 20.06
N ILE A 216 10.45 -40.49 20.79
CA ILE A 216 10.98 -39.50 21.74
C ILE A 216 11.34 -38.21 21.04
N ILE A 217 12.12 -38.29 19.93
CA ILE A 217 12.52 -37.12 19.14
C ILE A 217 11.29 -36.39 18.58
N ARG A 218 10.33 -37.14 18.05
CA ARG A 218 9.10 -36.56 17.50
C ARG A 218 8.33 -35.80 18.57
N LEU A 219 8.07 -36.39 19.72
CA LEU A 219 7.36 -35.74 20.80
C LEU A 219 8.10 -34.49 21.32
N ARG A 220 9.43 -34.58 21.41
CA ARG A 220 10.24 -33.49 21.97
C ARG A 220 10.40 -32.32 21.04
N PHE A 221 10.74 -32.53 19.77
CA PHE A 221 11.16 -31.49 18.82
C PHE A 221 10.08 -31.10 17.82
N PHE A 222 9.20 -32.00 17.43
CA PHE A 222 8.13 -31.69 16.48
C PHE A 222 6.81 -31.32 17.17
N GLU A 223 6.52 -31.94 18.33
CA GLU A 223 5.30 -31.66 19.08
C GLU A 223 5.51 -30.70 20.27
N GLY A 224 6.77 -30.32 20.55
CA GLY A 224 7.10 -29.35 21.59
C GLY A 224 6.86 -29.80 23.02
N ARG A 225 6.73 -31.12 23.26
CA ARG A 225 6.47 -31.69 24.60
C ARG A 225 7.66 -31.49 25.53
N THR A 226 7.39 -31.27 26.81
CA THR A 226 8.42 -31.22 27.84
C THR A 226 9.02 -32.62 28.10
N GLN A 227 10.24 -32.70 28.62
CA GLN A 227 10.88 -33.99 28.97
C GLN A 227 10.03 -34.81 29.94
N MET A 228 9.30 -34.15 30.85
CA MET A 228 8.43 -34.80 31.80
C MET A 228 7.20 -35.45 31.15
N GLU A 229 6.62 -34.78 30.17
CA GLU A 229 5.47 -35.28 29.39
C GLU A 229 5.87 -36.44 28.52
N VAL A 230 7.02 -36.31 27.80
CA VAL A 230 7.58 -37.37 26.97
C VAL A 230 7.86 -38.60 27.82
N ALA A 231 8.46 -38.46 29.01
CA ALA A 231 8.75 -39.56 29.91
C ALA A 231 7.48 -40.27 30.43
N ARG A 232 6.42 -39.54 30.68
CA ARG A 232 5.10 -40.12 31.07
C ARG A 232 4.51 -40.90 29.91
N GLU A 233 4.54 -40.38 28.70
CA GLU A 233 3.94 -41.00 27.52
C GLU A 233 4.66 -42.28 27.09
N ILE A 234 6.00 -42.34 27.29
CA ILE A 234 6.81 -43.53 26.94
C ILE A 234 7.00 -44.48 28.12
N HIS A 235 6.35 -44.22 29.26
CA HIS A 235 6.43 -45.02 30.48
C HIS A 235 7.87 -45.21 31.02
N LEU A 236 8.71 -44.15 30.98
CA LEU A 236 10.05 -44.13 31.55
C LEU A 236 10.04 -43.67 33.00
N SER A 237 10.79 -44.38 33.86
CA SER A 237 10.99 -43.95 35.27
C SER A 237 11.95 -42.73 35.30
N SER A 238 11.87 -41.93 36.39
CA SER A 238 12.62 -40.66 36.49
C SER A 238 14.14 -40.81 36.44
N ASN A 239 14.69 -41.94 36.79
CA ASN A 239 16.15 -42.18 36.78
C ASN A 239 16.72 -42.57 35.41
N LYS A 240 15.94 -43.17 34.51
CA LYS A 240 16.38 -43.47 33.15
C LYS A 240 16.29 -42.26 32.21
N ARG A 241 15.71 -41.17 32.62
CA ARG A 241 15.53 -39.92 31.80
C ARG A 241 16.81 -39.22 31.46
N LYS A 242 17.87 -39.34 32.28
CA LYS A 242 19.17 -38.69 32.04
C LYS A 242 20.10 -39.52 31.18
N GLU A 243 19.98 -40.85 31.16
CA GLU A 243 20.84 -41.72 30.40
C GLU A 243 20.44 -41.86 28.93
N ASP A 244 19.08 -41.88 28.64
CA ASP A 244 18.62 -41.92 27.23
C ASP A 244 18.65 -40.56 26.51
N SER A 245 18.97 -39.47 27.22
CA SER A 245 19.30 -38.18 26.65
C SER A 245 20.83 -37.97 26.53
N GLY A 246 21.59 -39.07 26.53
CA GLY A 246 23.05 -39.09 26.31
C GLY A 246 23.45 -38.43 24.98
N PRO A 247 24.68 -38.33 24.59
CA PRO A 247 25.47 -37.26 24.01
C PRO A 247 24.91 -36.52 22.74
N PHE A 248 23.67 -36.76 22.34
CA PHE A 248 23.03 -36.12 21.19
C PHE A 248 22.39 -34.74 21.49
N LEU A 249 22.44 -34.24 22.72
CA LEU A 249 21.83 -32.97 23.13
C LEU A 249 22.83 -31.89 23.58
N THR A 250 24.05 -31.97 23.08
CA THR A 250 25.03 -30.86 23.24
C THR A 250 25.41 -30.38 21.84
N ILE A 251 24.51 -29.65 21.20
CA ILE A 251 24.80 -28.66 20.15
C ILE A 251 23.80 -27.52 20.32
#